data_6f59551d4f8ceeb6fabdc25183ae9090
#
_entry.id   6f59551d4f8ceeb6fabdc25183ae9090
#
_cell.length_a   1.000
_cell.length_b   1.000
_cell.length_c   1.000
_cell.angle_alpha   90.00
_cell.angle_beta   90.00
_cell.angle_gamma   90.00
#
_symmetry.space_group_name_H-M   'P 1'
#
loop_
_entity.id
_entity.type
_entity.pdbx_description
1 polymer ?
#
loop_
_entity_poly.entity_id
_entity_poly.type
_entity_poly.pdbx_seq_one_letter_code
_entity_poly.pdbx_strand_id
1 'polypeptide(L)'
;MPRLTARRLHVLGKLALGCGALLTVTAPAKLPAATGLGRPSPASAASGVSEKGISAAECTANHRAGTIVFATSYSYAPAASIADVVVAARRGYFKDMCLDVSLQPGFSTDNVALVSADRVQISSLGSDSEVLAARAEGANLEGVLTYGHTAISELITPGDAKITNLKQLDGTTVGIKGALPYEVSAMLTKAGVDIASLKLVQVGYNPVIIDQGRIMALPVYKSNEIRELNVLGYRYKVWDPTSYGVAASFASLVANRGFAQAHPTAVADFLRADIAGFWWAYRHQDQAVAYCEQLVPPQLGITRPVGRFRWRVESGLVIRYTPTKEPIGAIDLSLVKVEYAQDVRLHLVAAGVNIHTAFNLTFISEIYRGTTLVWPKNFAS
;
A
#
# COMPACT_ATOMS: atom_id res chain seq x y z
N MET A 1 34.61 28.84 -29.74
CA MET A 1 35.18 29.67 -28.67
C MET A 1 34.34 30.93 -28.55
N PRO A 2 33.80 31.37 -27.41
CA PRO A 2 34.49 31.39 -26.13
C PRO A 2 33.74 30.66 -24.99
N ARG A 3 34.51 30.37 -23.96
CA ARG A 3 34.13 29.80 -22.67
C ARG A 3 33.41 30.84 -21.81
N LEU A 4 32.38 30.42 -21.06
CA LEU A 4 31.85 31.19 -19.93
C LEU A 4 31.83 30.31 -18.67
N THR A 5 32.45 30.87 -17.66
CA THR A 5 32.86 30.35 -16.37
C THR A 5 31.71 30.25 -15.36
N ALA A 6 31.81 29.22 -14.52
CA ALA A 6 30.99 29.01 -13.33
C ALA A 6 31.14 30.15 -12.31
N ARG A 7 30.05 30.64 -11.73
CA ARG A 7 30.05 31.41 -10.48
C ARG A 7 29.33 30.61 -9.39
N ARG A 8 30.15 30.24 -8.40
CA ARG A 8 29.69 29.81 -7.08
C ARG A 8 29.23 31.01 -6.28
N LEU A 9 28.05 30.95 -5.68
CA LEU A 9 27.65 31.87 -4.62
C LEU A 9 27.62 31.13 -3.30
N HIS A 10 28.58 31.47 -2.43
CA HIS A 10 28.54 31.13 -0.99
C HIS A 10 27.79 32.27 -0.27
N VAL A 11 26.80 31.89 0.52
CA VAL A 11 26.23 32.82 1.53
C VAL A 11 26.38 32.13 2.90
N LEU A 12 27.30 32.65 3.68
CA LEU A 12 27.46 32.42 5.13
C LEU A 12 26.63 33.45 5.87
N GLY A 13 25.68 33.02 6.67
CA GLY A 13 24.97 33.84 7.64
C GLY A 13 25.21 33.31 9.04
N LYS A 14 25.92 34.10 9.86
CA LYS A 14 26.22 33.83 11.27
C LYS A 14 25.02 34.17 12.15
N LEU A 15 24.76 33.31 13.11
CA LEU A 15 23.81 33.49 14.21
C LEU A 15 24.41 34.26 15.39
N ALA A 16 23.58 35.02 16.03
CA ALA A 16 23.83 35.63 17.33
C ALA A 16 23.12 34.86 18.46
N LEU A 17 23.82 34.69 19.56
CA LEU A 17 23.33 34.16 20.83
C LEU A 17 22.41 35.17 21.53
N GLY A 18 21.38 34.67 22.23
CA GLY A 18 20.53 35.47 23.13
C GLY A 18 19.97 34.65 24.28
N CYS A 19 20.54 34.91 25.45
CA CYS A 19 20.04 34.88 26.83
C CYS A 19 19.02 33.83 27.32
N GLY A 20 19.46 33.21 28.41
CA GLY A 20 18.71 32.31 29.27
C GLY A 20 17.63 33.00 30.13
N ALA A 21 16.66 32.19 30.52
CA ALA A 21 15.81 32.47 31.66
C ALA A 21 15.77 31.22 32.56
N LEU A 22 16.27 31.40 33.78
CA LEU A 22 16.10 30.44 34.88
C LEU A 22 14.61 30.37 35.26
N LEU A 23 14.04 29.21 35.25
CA LEU A 23 12.77 28.92 35.90
C LEU A 23 13.02 27.98 37.07
N THR A 24 12.70 28.51 38.26
CA THR A 24 12.77 27.85 39.56
C THR A 24 11.78 26.68 39.63
N VAL A 25 12.28 25.51 39.99
CA VAL A 25 11.49 24.32 40.25
C VAL A 25 10.93 24.42 41.68
N THR A 26 9.60 24.50 41.79
CA THR A 26 8.88 24.30 43.05
C THR A 26 8.51 22.83 43.17
N ALA A 27 8.88 22.23 44.30
CA ALA A 27 8.61 20.83 44.63
C ALA A 27 7.10 20.57 44.83
N PRO A 28 6.58 19.42 44.42
CA PRO A 28 5.19 19.04 44.70
C PRO A 28 5.03 18.49 46.11
N ALA A 29 3.90 18.86 46.71
CA ALA A 29 3.45 18.43 48.03
C ALA A 29 3.17 16.93 48.10
N LYS A 30 3.52 16.32 49.22
CA LYS A 30 3.20 14.94 49.59
C LYS A 30 1.69 14.73 49.76
N LEU A 31 1.10 13.83 49.03
CA LEU A 31 -0.22 13.24 49.25
C LEU A 31 -0.12 12.09 50.26
N PRO A 32 -1.14 11.88 51.10
CA PRO A 32 -1.11 10.87 52.14
C PRO A 32 -1.26 9.45 51.59
N ALA A 33 -0.63 8.47 52.24
CA ALA A 33 -0.66 7.05 51.96
C ALA A 33 -2.06 6.49 52.11
N ALA A 34 -2.60 5.87 51.09
CA ALA A 34 -3.77 5.01 51.14
C ALA A 34 -3.34 3.60 51.59
N THR A 35 -3.89 3.14 52.69
CA THR A 35 -3.72 1.83 53.28
C THR A 35 -4.44 0.76 52.45
N GLY A 36 -3.71 -0.31 52.15
CA GLY A 36 -4.17 -1.71 52.11
C GLY A 36 -5.27 -2.09 51.14
N LEU A 37 -4.86 -2.57 49.95
CA LEU A 37 -5.63 -3.60 49.25
C LEU A 37 -4.69 -4.74 48.86
N GLY A 38 -5.15 -5.96 49.08
CA GLY A 38 -4.39 -7.20 49.08
C GLY A 38 -3.60 -7.47 47.80
N ARG A 39 -2.43 -8.02 47.95
CA ARG A 39 -1.63 -8.65 46.91
C ARG A 39 -2.49 -9.65 46.12
N PRO A 40 -2.61 -9.53 44.80
CA PRO A 40 -3.14 -10.64 44.04
C PRO A 40 -2.13 -11.79 44.11
N SER A 41 -2.64 -12.97 44.47
CA SER A 41 -1.94 -14.25 44.41
C SER A 41 -1.32 -14.45 43.02
N PRO A 42 -0.13 -15.06 42.88
CA PRO A 42 0.39 -15.37 41.58
C PRO A 42 -0.56 -16.37 40.91
N ALA A 43 -1.29 -15.89 39.89
CA ALA A 43 -2.06 -16.75 39.03
C ALA A 43 -1.11 -17.76 38.41
N SER A 44 -1.39 -19.01 38.65
CA SER A 44 -0.78 -20.19 38.05
C SER A 44 -0.51 -19.93 36.56
N ALA A 45 0.71 -20.15 36.15
CA ALA A 45 1.08 -20.21 34.73
C ALA A 45 0.33 -21.37 34.09
N ALA A 46 -0.89 -21.09 33.64
CA ALA A 46 -1.68 -22.05 32.89
C ALA A 46 -1.00 -22.23 31.52
N SER A 47 -0.59 -23.45 31.28
CA SER A 47 -0.02 -23.94 30.03
C SER A 47 -0.94 -23.58 28.84
N GLY A 48 -0.68 -22.56 28.16
CA GLY A 48 -0.12 -22.47 26.88
C GLY A 48 -0.96 -22.40 25.65
N VAL A 49 -2.27 -22.16 25.67
CA VAL A 49 -2.99 -21.74 24.44
C VAL A 49 -3.57 -20.36 24.70
N SER A 50 -3.30 -19.37 23.84
CA SER A 50 -4.00 -18.10 23.94
C SER A 50 -5.50 -18.37 23.84
N GLU A 51 -6.34 -17.61 24.56
CA GLU A 51 -7.80 -17.77 24.52
C GLU A 51 -8.38 -17.80 23.09
N LYS A 52 -7.59 -17.43 22.08
CA LYS A 52 -7.96 -17.32 20.67
C LYS A 52 -7.29 -18.33 19.75
N GLY A 53 -6.50 -19.27 20.28
CA GLY A 53 -6.18 -20.52 19.53
C GLY A 53 -4.85 -20.61 18.82
N ILE A 54 -3.92 -19.62 18.91
CA ILE A 54 -2.53 -19.87 18.54
C ILE A 54 -1.78 -20.53 19.70
N SER A 55 -0.79 -21.35 19.38
CA SER A 55 -0.01 -22.05 20.39
C SER A 55 0.84 -21.08 21.21
N ALA A 56 1.21 -21.47 22.46
CA ALA A 56 2.11 -20.66 23.28
C ALA A 56 3.49 -20.48 22.63
N ALA A 57 3.96 -21.48 21.89
CA ALA A 57 5.22 -21.41 21.17
C ALA A 57 5.16 -20.37 20.02
N GLU A 58 4.07 -20.38 19.28
CA GLU A 58 3.76 -19.42 18.19
C GLU A 58 3.64 -18.00 18.75
N CYS A 59 2.87 -17.81 19.83
CA CYS A 59 2.75 -16.55 20.54
C CYS A 59 4.11 -16.03 21.03
N THR A 60 4.96 -16.91 21.58
CA THR A 60 6.32 -16.57 22.00
C THR A 60 7.19 -16.15 20.81
N ALA A 61 7.08 -16.83 19.66
CA ALA A 61 7.80 -16.48 18.45
C ALA A 61 7.38 -15.10 17.92
N ASN A 62 6.08 -14.80 17.94
CA ASN A 62 5.53 -13.53 17.53
C ASN A 62 5.98 -12.37 18.44
N HIS A 63 5.99 -12.57 19.76
CA HIS A 63 6.52 -11.56 20.68
C HIS A 63 8.01 -11.26 20.46
N ARG A 64 8.82 -12.22 19.99
CA ARG A 64 10.24 -11.98 19.67
C ARG A 64 10.44 -11.06 18.46
N ALA A 65 9.44 -10.92 17.60
CA ALA A 65 9.51 -9.98 16.48
C ALA A 65 9.53 -8.51 16.93
N GLY A 66 9.13 -8.24 18.18
CA GLY A 66 8.97 -6.88 18.69
C GLY A 66 7.82 -6.15 17.98
N THR A 67 7.91 -4.83 17.94
CA THR A 67 6.90 -4.01 17.25
C THR A 67 7.09 -4.10 15.74
N ILE A 68 6.07 -4.56 15.03
CA ILE A 68 6.01 -4.53 13.57
C ILE A 68 5.42 -3.20 13.14
N VAL A 69 6.23 -2.37 12.49
CA VAL A 69 5.75 -1.13 11.85
C VAL A 69 5.22 -1.47 10.47
N PHE A 70 3.95 -1.14 10.22
CA PHE A 70 3.34 -1.25 8.90
C PHE A 70 3.12 0.13 8.29
N ALA A 71 3.65 0.37 7.09
CA ALA A 71 3.42 1.60 6.33
C ALA A 71 2.40 1.38 5.20
N THR A 72 1.37 2.23 5.15
CA THR A 72 0.34 2.18 4.10
C THR A 72 0.84 2.75 2.78
N SER A 73 0.29 2.33 1.64
CA SER A 73 0.66 2.85 0.31
C SER A 73 0.07 4.21 -0.02
N TYR A 74 -1.02 4.61 0.63
CA TYR A 74 -1.67 5.90 0.43
C TYR A 74 -2.42 6.34 1.68
N SER A 75 -1.71 6.92 2.64
CA SER A 75 -2.27 7.31 3.93
C SER A 75 -3.17 6.19 4.52
N TYR A 76 -4.29 6.51 5.11
CA TYR A 76 -5.28 5.53 5.59
C TYR A 76 -6.51 5.46 4.68
N ALA A 77 -6.31 5.60 3.36
CA ALA A 77 -7.41 5.49 2.40
C ALA A 77 -8.12 4.13 2.51
N PRO A 78 -9.45 4.08 2.41
CA PRO A 78 -10.19 2.82 2.39
C PRO A 78 -9.98 2.08 1.06
N ALA A 79 -8.81 1.47 0.90
CA ALA A 79 -8.34 0.74 -0.26
C ALA A 79 -7.89 -0.66 0.15
N ALA A 80 -7.75 -1.59 -0.78
CA ALA A 80 -7.13 -2.88 -0.54
C ALA A 80 -5.67 -2.69 -0.09
N SER A 81 -5.17 -3.55 0.78
CA SER A 81 -3.87 -3.44 1.48
C SER A 81 -3.76 -2.28 2.49
N ILE A 82 -4.86 -1.57 2.78
CA ILE A 82 -4.91 -0.50 3.78
C ILE A 82 -6.10 -0.70 4.73
N ALA A 83 -7.33 -0.78 4.19
CA ALA A 83 -8.53 -0.90 5.02
C ALA A 83 -8.58 -2.21 5.81
N ASP A 84 -8.10 -3.28 5.23
CA ASP A 84 -7.92 -4.60 5.82
C ASP A 84 -6.98 -4.55 7.04
N VAL A 85 -5.80 -3.94 6.91
CA VAL A 85 -4.84 -3.76 8.00
C VAL A 85 -5.40 -2.85 9.09
N VAL A 86 -6.06 -1.74 8.72
CA VAL A 86 -6.73 -0.84 9.68
C VAL A 86 -7.83 -1.59 10.43
N VAL A 87 -8.62 -2.41 9.75
CA VAL A 87 -9.64 -3.26 10.37
C VAL A 87 -9.00 -4.29 11.28
N ALA A 88 -7.96 -4.99 10.84
CA ALA A 88 -7.25 -5.97 11.66
C ALA A 88 -6.76 -5.34 12.99
N ALA A 89 -6.19 -4.14 12.93
CA ALA A 89 -5.77 -3.40 14.12
C ALA A 89 -6.96 -3.02 15.02
N ARG A 90 -8.03 -2.47 14.45
CA ARG A 90 -9.22 -2.02 15.20
C ARG A 90 -10.01 -3.17 15.80
N ARG A 91 -10.03 -4.33 15.13
CA ARG A 91 -10.71 -5.53 15.60
C ARG A 91 -9.87 -6.36 16.58
N GLY A 92 -8.60 -6.00 16.78
CA GLY A 92 -7.69 -6.69 17.67
C GLY A 92 -7.11 -7.98 17.06
N TYR A 93 -7.22 -8.20 15.75
CA TYR A 93 -6.76 -9.44 15.11
C TYR A 93 -5.24 -9.61 15.22
N PHE A 94 -4.46 -8.54 15.20
CA PHE A 94 -3.02 -8.63 15.48
C PHE A 94 -2.75 -9.07 16.92
N LYS A 95 -3.50 -8.55 17.89
CA LYS A 95 -3.39 -8.98 19.30
C LYS A 95 -3.79 -10.43 19.49
N ASP A 96 -4.76 -10.91 18.72
CA ASP A 96 -5.17 -12.31 18.72
C ASP A 96 -4.03 -13.22 18.26
N MET A 97 -3.15 -12.70 17.39
CA MET A 97 -1.92 -13.36 16.94
C MET A 97 -0.70 -13.03 17.83
N CYS A 98 -0.87 -12.45 19.01
CA CYS A 98 0.23 -12.00 19.88
C CYS A 98 1.23 -11.06 19.18
N LEU A 99 0.78 -10.27 18.20
CA LEU A 99 1.59 -9.30 17.47
C LEU A 99 1.38 -7.90 18.06
N ASP A 100 2.48 -7.16 18.22
CA ASP A 100 2.48 -5.72 18.44
C ASP A 100 2.67 -5.01 17.12
N VAL A 101 1.60 -4.41 16.59
CA VAL A 101 1.59 -3.76 15.27
C VAL A 101 1.31 -2.28 15.40
N SER A 102 2.19 -1.47 14.84
CA SER A 102 2.06 -0.01 14.73
C SER A 102 1.81 0.39 13.27
N LEU A 103 0.71 1.12 13.03
CA LEU A 103 0.38 1.62 11.70
C LEU A 103 0.93 3.02 11.51
N GLN A 104 1.59 3.26 10.38
CA GLN A 104 1.97 4.61 9.96
C GLN A 104 1.43 4.94 8.56
N PRO A 105 1.00 6.20 8.33
CA PRO A 105 0.63 6.63 6.99
C PRO A 105 1.88 6.73 6.12
N GLY A 106 1.77 6.28 4.86
CA GLY A 106 2.86 6.34 3.89
C GLY A 106 2.36 6.56 2.48
N PHE A 107 3.32 6.53 1.57
CA PHE A 107 3.11 6.48 0.11
C PHE A 107 4.03 5.41 -0.46
N SER A 108 3.56 4.65 -1.46
CA SER A 108 4.30 3.49 -1.98
C SER A 108 5.73 3.84 -2.42
N THR A 109 5.92 5.01 -3.04
CA THR A 109 7.23 5.50 -3.50
C THR A 109 8.26 5.65 -2.37
N ASP A 110 7.84 6.06 -1.18
CA ASP A 110 8.71 6.27 -0.02
C ASP A 110 8.95 4.95 0.74
N ASN A 111 7.96 4.07 0.70
CA ASN A 111 7.94 2.83 1.48
C ASN A 111 9.06 1.86 1.09
N VAL A 112 9.45 1.80 -0.19
CA VAL A 112 10.54 0.94 -0.68
C VAL A 112 11.83 1.19 0.11
N ALA A 113 12.22 2.45 0.28
CA ALA A 113 13.42 2.81 1.03
C ALA A 113 13.29 2.48 2.53
N LEU A 114 12.11 2.72 3.12
CA LEU A 114 11.84 2.45 4.53
C LEU A 114 11.89 0.94 4.82
N VAL A 115 11.26 0.11 3.99
CA VAL A 115 11.28 -1.35 4.14
C VAL A 115 12.68 -1.90 3.88
N SER A 116 13.37 -1.44 2.84
CA SER A 116 14.72 -1.89 2.52
C SER A 116 15.70 -1.63 3.67
N ALA A 117 15.53 -0.53 4.40
CA ALA A 117 16.36 -0.15 5.55
C ALA A 117 15.85 -0.71 6.89
N ASP A 118 14.85 -1.60 6.90
CA ASP A 118 14.19 -2.16 8.10
C ASP A 118 13.66 -1.10 9.09
N ARG A 119 13.34 0.09 8.58
CA ARG A 119 12.63 1.14 9.32
C ARG A 119 11.13 0.83 9.43
N VAL A 120 10.64 0.06 8.49
CA VAL A 120 9.30 -0.50 8.38
C VAL A 120 9.48 -1.97 8.06
N GLN A 121 8.85 -2.85 8.81
CA GLN A 121 9.01 -4.30 8.63
C GLN A 121 8.13 -4.84 7.51
N ILE A 122 6.90 -4.32 7.40
CA ILE A 122 5.91 -4.70 6.38
C ILE A 122 5.28 -3.43 5.82
N SER A 123 5.04 -3.40 4.52
CA SER A 123 4.41 -2.25 3.87
C SER A 123 3.51 -2.66 2.72
N SER A 124 2.59 -1.80 2.33
CA SER A 124 1.88 -1.95 1.08
C SER A 124 2.54 -1.12 -0.03
N LEU A 125 2.59 -1.70 -1.23
CA LEU A 125 3.00 -1.07 -2.48
C LEU A 125 1.82 -1.09 -3.46
N GLY A 126 1.97 -0.36 -4.57
CA GLY A 126 0.91 -0.23 -5.57
C GLY A 126 0.68 -1.51 -6.37
N SER A 127 1.75 -2.25 -6.72
CA SER A 127 1.68 -3.44 -7.60
C SER A 127 2.90 -4.35 -7.45
N ASP A 128 2.84 -5.53 -8.08
CA ASP A 128 3.99 -6.43 -8.18
C ASP A 128 5.09 -5.85 -9.09
N SER A 129 4.75 -5.02 -10.09
CA SER A 129 5.73 -4.26 -10.88
C SER A 129 6.59 -3.34 -9.99
N GLU A 130 5.99 -2.70 -8.97
CA GLU A 130 6.76 -1.90 -8.00
C GLU A 130 7.71 -2.77 -7.18
N VAL A 131 7.29 -3.98 -6.78
CA VAL A 131 8.16 -4.96 -6.10
C VAL A 131 9.32 -5.37 -6.99
N LEU A 132 9.04 -5.69 -8.26
CA LEU A 132 10.04 -6.09 -9.25
C LEU A 132 11.04 -4.96 -9.53
N ALA A 133 10.58 -3.72 -9.68
CA ALA A 133 11.43 -2.55 -9.88
C ALA A 133 12.34 -2.32 -8.67
N ALA A 134 11.79 -2.35 -7.46
CA ALA A 134 12.57 -2.22 -6.23
C ALA A 134 13.63 -3.32 -6.11
N ARG A 135 13.29 -4.56 -6.46
CA ARG A 135 14.23 -5.69 -6.48
C ARG A 135 15.30 -5.55 -7.54
N ALA A 136 14.97 -5.02 -8.71
CA ALA A 136 15.94 -4.73 -9.77
C ALA A 136 16.98 -3.69 -9.34
N GLU A 137 16.59 -2.74 -8.50
CA GLU A 137 17.45 -1.72 -7.89
C GLU A 137 18.19 -2.20 -6.63
N GLY A 138 18.02 -3.49 -6.24
CA GLY A 138 18.72 -4.09 -5.13
C GLY A 138 18.06 -3.87 -3.76
N ALA A 139 16.80 -3.42 -3.69
CA ALA A 139 16.10 -3.23 -2.43
C ALA A 139 15.97 -4.54 -1.64
N ASN A 140 16.19 -4.46 -0.32
CA ASN A 140 16.12 -5.60 0.59
C ASN A 140 14.70 -5.87 1.06
N LEU A 141 13.82 -6.21 0.13
CA LEU A 141 12.43 -6.55 0.39
C LEU A 141 11.98 -7.76 -0.45
N GLU A 142 10.86 -8.36 -0.07
CA GLU A 142 10.20 -9.41 -0.85
C GLU A 142 8.68 -9.23 -0.80
N GLY A 143 7.99 -9.51 -1.91
CA GLY A 143 6.53 -9.57 -1.96
C GLY A 143 6.03 -10.77 -1.16
N VAL A 144 5.05 -10.55 -0.29
CA VAL A 144 4.51 -11.59 0.61
C VAL A 144 3.00 -11.81 0.44
N LEU A 145 2.32 -10.91 -0.26
CA LEU A 145 0.89 -10.98 -0.57
C LEU A 145 0.56 -10.08 -1.76
N THR A 146 -0.38 -10.48 -2.63
CA THR A 146 -0.95 -9.65 -3.69
C THR A 146 -2.47 -9.79 -3.69
N TYR A 147 -3.18 -8.67 -3.48
CA TYR A 147 -4.63 -8.69 -3.47
C TYR A 147 -5.25 -8.71 -4.88
N GLY A 148 -4.76 -7.87 -5.77
CA GLY A 148 -5.41 -7.66 -7.05
C GLY A 148 -4.66 -8.23 -8.25
N HIS A 149 -5.35 -8.96 -9.11
CA HIS A 149 -4.80 -9.63 -10.30
C HIS A 149 -5.32 -8.98 -11.60
N THR A 150 -5.38 -7.66 -11.63
CA THR A 150 -5.82 -6.86 -12.77
C THR A 150 -5.31 -5.43 -12.65
N ALA A 151 -5.38 -4.64 -13.71
CA ALA A 151 -5.06 -3.22 -13.65
C ALA A 151 -6.06 -2.44 -12.79
N ILE A 152 -5.55 -1.62 -11.87
CA ILE A 152 -6.35 -0.66 -11.08
C ILE A 152 -6.35 0.73 -11.71
N SER A 153 -5.27 1.11 -12.42
CA SER A 153 -5.18 2.37 -13.12
C SER A 153 -5.80 2.30 -14.51
N GLU A 154 -6.39 3.40 -14.91
CA GLU A 154 -6.87 3.70 -16.26
C GLU A 154 -6.23 5.01 -16.73
N LEU A 155 -6.31 5.28 -18.01
CA LEU A 155 -6.00 6.60 -18.56
C LEU A 155 -7.31 7.25 -19.00
N ILE A 156 -7.51 8.52 -18.68
CA ILE A 156 -8.62 9.30 -19.21
C ILE A 156 -8.13 10.40 -20.12
N THR A 157 -8.94 10.74 -21.13
CA THR A 157 -8.77 11.90 -21.99
C THR A 157 -10.04 12.76 -21.96
N PRO A 158 -9.99 14.09 -22.22
CA PRO A 158 -11.20 14.91 -22.27
C PRO A 158 -12.24 14.34 -23.24
N GLY A 159 -13.51 14.40 -22.89
CA GLY A 159 -14.59 13.80 -23.68
C GLY A 159 -14.85 14.51 -25.02
N ASP A 160 -14.50 15.76 -25.12
CA ASP A 160 -14.58 16.58 -26.35
C ASP A 160 -13.30 16.51 -27.18
N ALA A 161 -12.20 16.00 -26.64
CA ALA A 161 -10.98 15.76 -27.39
C ALA A 161 -11.21 14.68 -28.46
N LYS A 162 -10.79 14.98 -29.70
CA LYS A 162 -10.93 14.05 -30.83
C LYS A 162 -9.90 12.94 -30.81
N ILE A 163 -9.65 12.36 -29.60
CA ILE A 163 -8.74 11.24 -29.40
C ILE A 163 -9.49 9.93 -29.66
N THR A 164 -9.23 9.32 -30.82
CA THR A 164 -9.84 8.04 -31.21
C THR A 164 -8.93 6.84 -30.98
N ASN A 165 -7.62 7.07 -30.92
CA ASN A 165 -6.60 6.07 -30.56
C ASN A 165 -5.50 6.74 -29.74
N LEU A 166 -4.78 5.94 -28.93
CA LEU A 166 -3.77 6.44 -27.99
C LEU A 166 -2.53 7.03 -28.67
N LYS A 167 -2.20 6.61 -29.92
CA LYS A 167 -1.06 7.16 -30.67
C LYS A 167 -1.16 8.68 -30.86
N GLN A 168 -2.38 9.23 -30.84
CA GLN A 168 -2.61 10.68 -30.93
C GLN A 168 -2.13 11.45 -29.69
N LEU A 169 -1.68 10.76 -28.65
CA LEU A 169 -1.07 11.39 -27.49
C LEU A 169 0.40 11.75 -27.68
N ASP A 170 1.07 11.28 -28.75
CA ASP A 170 2.46 11.62 -29.03
C ASP A 170 2.67 13.15 -28.99
N GLY A 171 3.70 13.56 -28.27
CA GLY A 171 4.06 14.97 -28.09
C GLY A 171 3.12 15.80 -27.23
N THR A 172 2.03 15.22 -26.72
CA THR A 172 1.05 15.92 -25.88
C THR A 172 1.47 15.98 -24.41
N THR A 173 0.76 16.79 -23.64
CA THR A 173 0.98 16.91 -22.19
C THR A 173 0.12 15.89 -21.45
N VAL A 174 0.74 15.07 -20.62
CA VAL A 174 0.09 14.08 -19.77
C VAL A 174 0.33 14.46 -18.32
N GLY A 175 -0.74 14.61 -17.54
CA GLY A 175 -0.66 14.84 -16.10
C GLY A 175 -0.26 13.55 -15.39
N ILE A 176 0.64 13.62 -14.40
CA ILE A 176 1.03 12.48 -13.57
C ILE A 176 1.02 12.86 -12.09
N LYS A 177 0.82 11.87 -11.25
CA LYS A 177 0.85 11.99 -9.78
C LYS A 177 2.02 11.15 -9.24
N GLY A 178 3.21 11.76 -9.21
CA GLY A 178 4.47 11.08 -8.93
C GLY A 178 5.08 10.48 -10.19
N ALA A 179 4.66 9.29 -10.61
CA ALA A 179 5.13 8.61 -11.82
C ALA A 179 3.96 8.18 -12.72
N LEU A 180 4.27 7.82 -13.95
CA LEU A 180 3.31 7.16 -14.85
C LEU A 180 3.18 5.69 -14.38
N PRO A 181 1.96 5.20 -14.06
CA PRO A 181 1.77 3.83 -13.62
C PRO A 181 2.28 2.79 -14.64
N TYR A 182 2.83 1.68 -14.17
CA TYR A 182 3.42 0.63 -15.02
C TYR A 182 2.42 0.12 -16.07
N GLU A 183 1.21 -0.20 -15.66
CA GLU A 183 0.16 -0.70 -16.55
C GLU A 183 -0.30 0.34 -17.58
N VAL A 184 -0.28 1.63 -17.21
CA VAL A 184 -0.59 2.71 -18.16
C VAL A 184 0.56 2.90 -19.16
N SER A 185 1.81 2.86 -18.68
CA SER A 185 3.00 2.90 -19.54
C SER A 185 3.00 1.74 -20.53
N ALA A 186 2.70 0.54 -20.06
CA ALA A 186 2.60 -0.66 -20.89
C ALA A 186 1.48 -0.53 -21.94
N MET A 187 0.31 -0.03 -21.56
CA MET A 187 -0.80 0.24 -22.48
C MET A 187 -0.41 1.23 -23.58
N LEU A 188 0.17 2.36 -23.19
CA LEU A 188 0.60 3.40 -24.12
C LEU A 188 1.62 2.86 -25.12
N THR A 189 2.64 2.15 -24.64
CA THR A 189 3.65 1.55 -25.52
C THR A 189 3.06 0.48 -26.44
N LYS A 190 2.19 -0.39 -25.95
CA LYS A 190 1.47 -1.36 -26.81
C LYS A 190 0.59 -0.71 -27.86
N ALA A 191 0.03 0.46 -27.57
CA ALA A 191 -0.74 1.27 -28.52
C ALA A 191 0.14 2.06 -29.48
N GLY A 192 1.47 1.93 -29.40
CA GLY A 192 2.44 2.57 -30.27
C GLY A 192 2.75 4.02 -29.91
N VAL A 193 2.42 4.48 -28.71
CA VAL A 193 2.79 5.81 -28.22
C VAL A 193 4.29 5.83 -27.91
N ASP A 194 4.97 6.87 -28.37
CA ASP A 194 6.34 7.15 -27.95
C ASP A 194 6.32 7.86 -26.60
N ILE A 195 6.55 7.08 -25.52
CA ILE A 195 6.56 7.60 -24.15
C ILE A 195 7.56 8.75 -23.98
N ALA A 196 8.70 8.71 -24.69
CA ALA A 196 9.71 9.76 -24.60
C ALA A 196 9.24 11.10 -25.24
N SER A 197 8.26 11.05 -26.14
CA SER A 197 7.67 12.24 -26.73
C SER A 197 6.68 12.95 -25.80
N LEU A 198 6.15 12.26 -24.77
CA LEU A 198 5.15 12.80 -23.87
C LEU A 198 5.75 13.90 -22.97
N LYS A 199 5.01 14.97 -22.78
CA LYS A 199 5.34 16.03 -21.82
C LYS A 199 4.68 15.69 -20.49
N LEU A 200 5.39 14.94 -19.63
CA LEU A 200 4.89 14.55 -18.32
C LEU A 200 4.95 15.74 -17.34
N VAL A 201 3.82 16.13 -16.77
CA VAL A 201 3.71 17.23 -15.82
C VAL A 201 3.11 16.75 -14.50
N GLN A 202 3.72 17.16 -13.40
CA GLN A 202 3.17 16.86 -12.08
C GLN A 202 1.88 17.62 -11.85
N VAL A 203 0.83 16.90 -11.44
CA VAL A 203 -0.48 17.45 -11.11
C VAL A 203 -0.92 17.02 -9.72
N GLY A 204 -1.85 17.76 -9.14
CA GLY A 204 -2.49 17.37 -7.88
C GLY A 204 -3.52 16.24 -8.06
N TYR A 205 -4.13 15.83 -6.96
CA TYR A 205 -5.10 14.74 -6.94
C TYR A 205 -6.51 15.12 -7.42
N ASN A 206 -6.75 16.41 -7.72
CA ASN A 206 -8.05 16.85 -8.26
C ASN A 206 -8.16 16.50 -9.75
N PRO A 207 -9.03 15.57 -10.16
CA PRO A 207 -9.12 15.11 -11.55
C PRO A 207 -9.76 16.12 -12.50
N VAL A 208 -10.39 17.18 -11.98
CA VAL A 208 -10.99 18.26 -12.79
C VAL A 208 -9.97 18.96 -13.68
N ILE A 209 -8.67 18.83 -13.38
CA ILE A 209 -7.59 19.37 -14.24
C ILE A 209 -7.68 18.85 -15.69
N ILE A 210 -8.30 17.68 -15.93
CA ILE A 210 -8.48 17.13 -17.27
C ILE A 210 -9.33 18.03 -18.15
N ASP A 211 -10.26 18.79 -17.56
CA ASP A 211 -11.18 19.71 -18.28
C ASP A 211 -10.60 21.12 -18.44
N GLN A 212 -9.44 21.40 -17.87
CA GLN A 212 -8.84 22.74 -17.94
C GLN A 212 -8.01 22.99 -19.20
N GLY A 213 -7.95 22.04 -20.13
CA GLY A 213 -7.20 22.16 -21.39
C GLY A 213 -5.67 22.20 -21.22
N ARG A 214 -5.15 21.94 -20.03
CA ARG A 214 -3.70 21.97 -19.74
C ARG A 214 -3.01 20.64 -19.97
N ILE A 215 -3.76 19.55 -19.87
CA ILE A 215 -3.30 18.18 -20.09
C ILE A 215 -4.25 17.46 -21.04
N MET A 216 -3.72 16.55 -21.84
CA MET A 216 -4.49 15.78 -22.82
C MET A 216 -4.87 14.40 -22.27
N ALA A 217 -4.18 13.92 -21.26
CA ALA A 217 -4.50 12.66 -20.59
C ALA A 217 -4.09 12.70 -19.11
N LEU A 218 -4.76 11.87 -18.31
CA LEU A 218 -4.53 11.74 -16.87
C LEU A 218 -4.69 10.28 -16.46
N PRO A 219 -3.68 9.62 -15.88
CA PRO A 219 -3.86 8.37 -15.17
C PRO A 219 -4.74 8.56 -13.95
N VAL A 220 -5.72 7.67 -13.80
CA VAL A 220 -6.71 7.68 -12.72
C VAL A 220 -6.90 6.26 -12.19
N TYR A 221 -7.35 6.12 -10.96
CA TYR A 221 -7.75 4.84 -10.40
C TYR A 221 -9.24 4.59 -10.65
N LYS A 222 -9.59 3.38 -11.08
CA LYS A 222 -10.99 2.90 -11.21
C LYS A 222 -11.81 3.17 -9.95
N SER A 223 -11.13 3.13 -8.81
CA SER A 223 -11.70 3.27 -7.48
C SER A 223 -11.79 4.71 -6.95
N ASN A 224 -11.30 5.70 -7.67
CA ASN A 224 -11.18 7.07 -7.13
C ASN A 224 -11.74 8.15 -8.06
N GLU A 225 -10.89 8.70 -8.95
CA GLU A 225 -11.18 9.92 -9.72
C GLU A 225 -12.38 9.78 -10.65
N ILE A 226 -12.62 8.57 -11.16
CA ILE A 226 -13.78 8.26 -12.02
C ILE A 226 -15.10 8.64 -11.36
N ARG A 227 -15.24 8.35 -10.06
CA ARG A 227 -16.44 8.72 -9.30
C ARG A 227 -16.60 10.24 -9.20
N GLU A 228 -15.52 10.95 -8.91
CA GLU A 228 -15.56 12.40 -8.74
C GLU A 228 -15.98 13.09 -10.04
N LEU A 229 -15.38 12.74 -11.17
CA LEU A 229 -15.73 13.26 -12.47
C LEU A 229 -17.20 12.97 -12.86
N ASN A 230 -17.69 11.76 -12.56
CA ASN A 230 -19.08 11.39 -12.80
C ASN A 230 -20.06 12.21 -11.96
N VAL A 231 -19.75 12.42 -10.67
CA VAL A 231 -20.60 13.25 -9.78
C VAL A 231 -20.66 14.70 -10.24
N LEU A 232 -19.54 15.21 -10.76
CA LEU A 232 -19.43 16.57 -11.28
C LEU A 232 -19.95 16.72 -12.71
N GLY A 233 -20.32 15.62 -13.38
CA GLY A 233 -20.89 15.64 -14.73
C GLY A 233 -19.87 15.89 -15.85
N TYR A 234 -18.58 15.73 -15.57
CA TYR A 234 -17.53 15.87 -16.59
C TYR A 234 -17.58 14.74 -17.61
N ARG A 235 -17.33 15.06 -18.87
CA ARG A 235 -17.20 14.06 -19.94
C ARG A 235 -15.73 13.71 -20.14
N TYR A 236 -15.46 12.42 -20.19
CA TYR A 236 -14.13 11.90 -20.45
C TYR A 236 -14.25 10.56 -21.21
N LYS A 237 -13.17 10.16 -21.87
CA LYS A 237 -13.04 8.84 -22.47
C LYS A 237 -12.04 8.05 -21.64
N VAL A 238 -12.40 6.80 -21.33
CA VAL A 238 -11.57 5.87 -20.57
C VAL A 238 -10.80 4.97 -21.52
N TRP A 239 -9.54 4.70 -21.16
CA TRP A 239 -8.66 3.76 -21.79
C TRP A 239 -8.17 2.79 -20.71
N ASP A 240 -8.67 1.56 -20.77
CA ASP A 240 -8.36 0.52 -19.77
C ASP A 240 -7.20 -0.34 -20.26
N PRO A 241 -6.08 -0.47 -19.49
CA PRO A 241 -4.96 -1.32 -19.85
C PRO A 241 -5.35 -2.77 -20.15
N THR A 242 -6.38 -3.30 -19.46
CA THR A 242 -6.85 -4.68 -19.70
C THR A 242 -7.35 -4.89 -21.13
N SER A 243 -7.96 -3.87 -21.74
CA SER A 243 -8.42 -3.90 -23.13
C SER A 243 -7.27 -3.97 -24.15
N TYR A 244 -6.05 -3.69 -23.71
CA TYR A 244 -4.82 -3.78 -24.52
C TYR A 244 -4.01 -5.04 -24.19
N GLY A 245 -4.57 -5.97 -23.42
CA GLY A 245 -3.88 -7.20 -23.01
C GLY A 245 -2.67 -6.92 -22.10
N VAL A 246 -2.74 -5.87 -21.29
CA VAL A 246 -1.72 -5.55 -20.29
C VAL A 246 -1.92 -6.46 -19.08
N ALA A 247 -0.86 -7.17 -18.70
CA ALA A 247 -0.80 -7.87 -17.43
C ALA A 247 -0.53 -6.85 -16.32
N ALA A 248 -1.26 -6.94 -15.22
CA ALA A 248 -1.11 -6.02 -14.09
C ALA A 248 -1.65 -6.62 -12.80
N SER A 249 -1.08 -6.18 -11.70
CA SER A 249 -1.50 -6.45 -10.33
C SER A 249 -1.76 -5.15 -9.59
N PHE A 250 -2.36 -5.23 -8.40
CA PHE A 250 -2.45 -4.09 -7.49
C PHE A 250 -2.52 -4.52 -6.03
N ALA A 251 -2.18 -3.58 -5.13
CA ALA A 251 -2.23 -3.79 -3.68
C ALA A 251 -1.37 -4.98 -3.22
N SER A 252 -0.05 -4.87 -3.44
CA SER A 252 0.94 -5.86 -3.01
C SER A 252 1.50 -5.50 -1.63
N LEU A 253 1.63 -6.48 -0.74
CA LEU A 253 2.36 -6.32 0.51
C LEU A 253 3.79 -6.83 0.36
N VAL A 254 4.71 -6.09 0.94
CA VAL A 254 6.13 -6.45 1.00
C VAL A 254 6.61 -6.51 2.45
N ALA A 255 7.57 -7.38 2.70
CA ALA A 255 8.30 -7.43 3.97
C ALA A 255 9.79 -7.16 3.75
N ASN A 256 10.47 -6.58 4.76
CA ASN A 256 11.91 -6.60 4.80
C ASN A 256 12.41 -8.05 4.83
N ARG A 257 13.35 -8.42 3.96
CA ARG A 257 13.81 -9.82 3.84
C ARG A 257 14.51 -10.32 5.10
N GLY A 258 15.30 -9.48 5.74
CA GLY A 258 16.00 -9.85 6.98
C GLY A 258 14.99 -10.12 8.11
N PHE A 259 13.99 -9.24 8.24
CA PHE A 259 12.90 -9.42 9.20
C PHE A 259 12.08 -10.69 8.91
N ALA A 260 11.70 -10.91 7.65
CA ALA A 260 10.92 -12.08 7.24
C ALA A 260 11.67 -13.40 7.50
N GLN A 261 12.97 -13.42 7.27
CA GLN A 261 13.82 -14.59 7.58
C GLN A 261 13.99 -14.82 9.08
N ALA A 262 14.12 -13.76 9.88
CA ALA A 262 14.29 -13.86 11.33
C ALA A 262 12.98 -14.18 12.05
N HIS A 263 11.83 -13.74 11.52
CA HIS A 263 10.52 -13.79 12.16
C HIS A 263 9.42 -14.34 11.23
N PRO A 264 9.59 -15.51 10.61
CA PRO A 264 8.66 -16.03 9.60
C PRO A 264 7.25 -16.23 10.16
N THR A 265 7.11 -16.71 11.40
CA THR A 265 5.82 -16.88 12.06
C THR A 265 5.07 -15.55 12.21
N ALA A 266 5.79 -14.49 12.58
CA ALA A 266 5.19 -13.17 12.77
C ALA A 266 4.69 -12.58 11.43
N VAL A 267 5.41 -12.81 10.32
CA VAL A 267 4.95 -12.40 8.99
C VAL A 267 3.71 -13.21 8.59
N ALA A 268 3.72 -14.54 8.74
CA ALA A 268 2.56 -15.39 8.41
C ALA A 268 1.32 -14.96 9.23
N ASP A 269 1.45 -14.74 10.53
CA ASP A 269 0.34 -14.35 11.40
C ASP A 269 -0.10 -12.89 11.17
N PHE A 270 0.81 -12.00 10.75
CA PHE A 270 0.43 -10.67 10.27
C PHE A 270 -0.49 -10.78 9.05
N LEU A 271 -0.11 -11.56 8.04
CA LEU A 271 -0.92 -11.77 6.84
C LEU A 271 -2.25 -12.47 7.14
N ARG A 272 -2.26 -13.39 8.10
CA ARG A 272 -3.48 -14.04 8.59
C ARG A 272 -4.46 -13.02 9.16
N ALA A 273 -3.98 -12.14 10.04
CA ALA A 273 -4.77 -11.08 10.64
C ALA A 273 -5.26 -10.06 9.60
N ASP A 274 -4.40 -9.69 8.65
CA ASP A 274 -4.71 -8.79 7.55
C ASP A 274 -5.83 -9.34 6.66
N ILE A 275 -5.72 -10.58 6.20
CA ILE A 275 -6.74 -11.25 5.38
C ILE A 275 -8.07 -11.41 6.14
N ALA A 276 -8.03 -11.69 7.44
CA ALA A 276 -9.22 -11.69 8.27
C ALA A 276 -9.87 -10.30 8.30
N GLY A 277 -9.04 -9.25 8.37
CA GLY A 277 -9.45 -7.86 8.25
C GLY A 277 -10.12 -7.57 6.90
N PHE A 278 -9.56 -8.07 5.79
CA PHE A 278 -10.15 -7.95 4.46
C PHE A 278 -11.56 -8.56 4.40
N TRP A 279 -11.71 -9.80 4.86
CA TRP A 279 -13.01 -10.47 4.86
C TRP A 279 -14.04 -9.80 5.76
N TRP A 280 -13.59 -9.29 6.90
CA TRP A 280 -14.48 -8.51 7.76
C TRP A 280 -14.88 -7.20 7.09
N ALA A 281 -13.93 -6.45 6.52
CA ALA A 281 -14.18 -5.20 5.81
C ALA A 281 -15.11 -5.40 4.61
N TYR A 282 -14.94 -6.50 3.88
CA TYR A 282 -15.81 -6.85 2.75
C TYR A 282 -17.27 -7.01 3.16
N ARG A 283 -17.52 -7.63 4.33
CA ARG A 283 -18.87 -7.83 4.87
C ARG A 283 -19.43 -6.62 5.61
N HIS A 284 -18.57 -5.74 6.14
CA HIS A 284 -18.93 -4.60 6.99
C HIS A 284 -18.37 -3.28 6.43
N GLN A 285 -18.62 -3.02 5.14
CA GLN A 285 -17.99 -1.94 4.38
C GLN A 285 -18.10 -0.57 5.05
N ASP A 286 -19.28 -0.23 5.57
CA ASP A 286 -19.52 1.07 6.22
C ASP A 286 -18.70 1.28 7.47
N GLN A 287 -18.51 0.23 8.25
CA GLN A 287 -17.71 0.28 9.47
C GLN A 287 -16.21 0.30 9.15
N ALA A 288 -15.77 -0.49 8.17
CA ALA A 288 -14.38 -0.48 7.70
C ALA A 288 -13.97 0.90 7.18
N VAL A 289 -14.82 1.51 6.35
CA VAL A 289 -14.60 2.88 5.85
C VAL A 289 -14.59 3.90 7.00
N ALA A 290 -15.47 3.75 7.99
CA ALA A 290 -15.48 4.64 9.15
C ALA A 290 -14.21 4.51 10.01
N TYR A 291 -13.60 3.34 10.11
CA TYR A 291 -12.31 3.18 10.79
C TYR A 291 -11.18 3.91 10.07
N CYS A 292 -11.12 3.81 8.74
CA CYS A 292 -10.16 4.55 7.94
C CYS A 292 -10.39 6.07 8.01
N GLU A 293 -11.63 6.52 7.88
CA GLU A 293 -12.00 7.95 7.91
C GLU A 293 -11.52 8.67 9.17
N GLN A 294 -11.51 7.97 10.32
CA GLN A 294 -10.99 8.52 11.58
C GLN A 294 -9.48 8.78 11.57
N LEU A 295 -8.75 8.17 10.66
CA LEU A 295 -7.29 8.23 10.56
C LEU A 295 -6.82 9.09 9.37
N VAL A 296 -7.66 9.23 8.34
CA VAL A 296 -7.32 10.01 7.13
C VAL A 296 -7.26 11.49 7.45
N PRO A 297 -6.15 12.17 7.12
CA PRO A 297 -6.09 13.63 7.22
C PRO A 297 -7.18 14.30 6.35
N PRO A 298 -7.93 15.27 6.90
CA PRO A 298 -9.03 15.95 6.17
C PRO A 298 -8.59 16.56 4.83
N GLN A 299 -7.33 16.99 4.74
CA GLN A 299 -6.74 17.62 3.55
C GLN A 299 -6.71 16.70 2.32
N LEU A 300 -6.78 15.37 2.51
CA LEU A 300 -6.83 14.42 1.41
C LEU A 300 -8.22 14.30 0.77
N GLY A 301 -9.25 14.93 1.32
CA GLY A 301 -10.59 14.96 0.75
C GLY A 301 -11.29 13.59 0.66
N ILE A 302 -10.79 12.57 1.37
CA ILE A 302 -11.36 11.22 1.38
C ILE A 302 -12.56 11.19 2.32
N THR A 303 -13.71 11.60 1.81
CA THR A 303 -14.97 11.55 2.54
C THR A 303 -15.55 10.13 2.57
N ARG A 304 -16.51 9.89 3.47
CA ARG A 304 -17.18 8.58 3.56
C ARG A 304 -17.77 8.07 2.25
N PRO A 305 -18.48 8.87 1.43
CA PRO A 305 -18.97 8.42 0.13
C PRO A 305 -17.85 8.04 -0.85
N VAL A 306 -16.71 8.76 -0.83
CA VAL A 306 -15.52 8.46 -1.63
C VAL A 306 -14.89 7.15 -1.14
N GLY A 307 -14.71 7.01 0.17
CA GLY A 307 -14.15 5.81 0.77
C GLY A 307 -14.98 4.55 0.52
N ARG A 308 -16.31 4.65 0.62
CA ARG A 308 -17.23 3.55 0.27
C ARG A 308 -17.11 3.12 -1.19
N PHE A 309 -17.04 4.08 -2.09
CA PHE A 309 -16.88 3.78 -3.50
C PHE A 309 -15.54 3.08 -3.75
N ARG A 310 -14.45 3.61 -3.19
CA ARG A 310 -13.10 3.06 -3.33
C ARG A 310 -13.06 1.61 -2.83
N TRP A 311 -13.44 1.38 -1.59
CA TRP A 311 -13.42 0.04 -1.01
C TRP A 311 -14.26 -0.96 -1.81
N ARG A 312 -15.49 -0.57 -2.19
CA ARG A 312 -16.36 -1.43 -2.99
C ARG A 312 -15.76 -1.81 -4.34
N VAL A 313 -15.12 -0.86 -5.02
CA VAL A 313 -14.50 -1.13 -6.33
C VAL A 313 -13.30 -2.07 -6.13
N GLU A 314 -12.38 -1.74 -5.24
CA GLU A 314 -11.14 -2.51 -5.07
C GLU A 314 -11.41 -3.90 -4.50
N SER A 315 -12.19 -4.02 -3.43
CA SER A 315 -12.54 -5.34 -2.89
C SER A 315 -13.34 -6.19 -3.90
N GLY A 316 -14.18 -5.56 -4.72
CA GLY A 316 -14.88 -6.22 -5.81
C GLY A 316 -13.93 -6.72 -6.90
N LEU A 317 -12.90 -5.96 -7.27
CA LEU A 317 -11.86 -6.38 -8.21
C LEU A 317 -11.02 -7.53 -7.64
N VAL A 318 -10.65 -7.46 -6.35
CA VAL A 318 -9.93 -8.55 -5.66
C VAL A 318 -10.73 -9.85 -5.76
N ILE A 319 -12.00 -9.85 -5.34
CA ILE A 319 -12.85 -11.05 -5.39
C ILE A 319 -13.04 -11.57 -6.81
N ARG A 320 -13.23 -10.67 -7.77
CA ARG A 320 -13.54 -11.04 -9.16
C ARG A 320 -12.36 -11.64 -9.90
N TYR A 321 -11.15 -11.14 -9.65
CA TYR A 321 -9.96 -11.51 -10.42
C TYR A 321 -9.01 -12.44 -9.69
N THR A 322 -9.26 -12.78 -8.43
CA THR A 322 -8.56 -13.89 -7.78
C THR A 322 -8.89 -15.19 -8.52
N PRO A 323 -7.89 -15.98 -8.97
CA PRO A 323 -8.14 -17.23 -9.66
C PRO A 323 -8.98 -18.20 -8.82
N THR A 324 -9.91 -18.91 -9.43
CA THR A 324 -10.97 -19.69 -8.73
C THR A 324 -10.45 -20.71 -7.71
N LYS A 325 -9.21 -21.16 -7.84
CA LYS A 325 -8.60 -22.16 -6.94
C LYS A 325 -7.57 -21.55 -6.00
N GLU A 326 -7.35 -20.25 -6.10
CA GLU A 326 -6.38 -19.54 -5.28
C GLU A 326 -7.07 -18.83 -4.12
N PRO A 327 -6.44 -18.78 -2.95
CA PRO A 327 -6.96 -17.98 -1.83
C PRO A 327 -6.74 -16.48 -2.07
N ILE A 328 -7.56 -15.65 -1.42
CA ILE A 328 -7.35 -14.19 -1.41
C ILE A 328 -5.96 -13.88 -0.85
N GLY A 329 -5.24 -12.99 -1.52
CA GLY A 329 -3.88 -12.59 -1.16
C GLY A 329 -2.79 -13.50 -1.71
N ALA A 330 -3.14 -14.59 -2.42
CA ALA A 330 -2.14 -15.42 -3.07
C ALA A 330 -1.40 -14.64 -4.17
N ILE A 331 -0.11 -14.87 -4.27
CA ILE A 331 0.72 -14.32 -5.33
C ILE A 331 0.62 -15.26 -6.54
N ASP A 332 0.01 -14.82 -7.63
CA ASP A 332 -0.02 -15.58 -8.89
C ASP A 332 1.31 -15.40 -9.65
N LEU A 333 2.23 -16.35 -9.45
CA LEU A 333 3.52 -16.33 -10.16
C LEU A 333 3.38 -16.38 -11.68
N SER A 334 2.28 -16.89 -12.22
CA SER A 334 2.06 -16.90 -13.66
C SER A 334 1.80 -15.48 -14.15
N LEU A 335 0.97 -14.72 -13.43
CA LEU A 335 0.74 -13.30 -13.69
C LEU A 335 2.04 -12.50 -13.51
N VAL A 336 2.75 -12.69 -12.38
CA VAL A 336 4.02 -12.01 -12.10
C VAL A 336 5.04 -12.22 -13.22
N LYS A 337 5.16 -13.44 -13.76
CA LYS A 337 6.05 -13.74 -14.90
C LYS A 337 5.68 -12.94 -16.14
N VAL A 338 4.39 -12.87 -16.47
CA VAL A 338 3.90 -12.14 -17.64
C VAL A 338 4.09 -10.64 -17.46
N GLU A 339 3.78 -10.12 -16.28
CA GLU A 339 3.95 -8.73 -15.89
C GLU A 339 5.44 -8.33 -15.97
N TYR A 340 6.33 -9.11 -15.35
CA TYR A 340 7.77 -8.87 -15.42
C TYR A 340 8.33 -8.92 -16.85
N ALA A 341 7.96 -9.94 -17.63
CA ALA A 341 8.41 -10.04 -19.02
C ALA A 341 7.90 -8.87 -19.88
N GLN A 342 6.69 -8.39 -19.62
CA GLN A 342 6.13 -7.18 -20.22
C GLN A 342 6.96 -5.96 -19.84
N ASP A 343 7.21 -5.74 -18.55
CA ASP A 343 7.88 -4.56 -18.03
C ASP A 343 9.35 -4.48 -18.48
N VAL A 344 10.05 -5.62 -18.51
CA VAL A 344 11.42 -5.69 -19.06
C VAL A 344 11.44 -5.36 -20.56
N ARG A 345 10.54 -5.96 -21.33
CA ARG A 345 10.45 -5.69 -22.78
C ARG A 345 10.15 -4.22 -23.09
N LEU A 346 9.39 -3.57 -22.24
CA LEU A 346 9.00 -2.16 -22.37
C LEU A 346 9.97 -1.21 -21.67
N HIS A 347 11.08 -1.72 -21.15
CA HIS A 347 12.10 -0.96 -20.43
C HIS A 347 11.58 -0.22 -19.18
N LEU A 348 10.53 -0.73 -18.56
CA LEU A 348 9.94 -0.19 -17.34
C LEU A 348 10.63 -0.74 -16.09
N VAL A 349 11.13 -1.97 -16.15
CA VAL A 349 11.89 -2.64 -15.09
C VAL A 349 13.16 -3.24 -15.70
N ALA A 350 14.28 -3.17 -15.00
CA ALA A 350 15.53 -3.78 -15.44
C ALA A 350 15.43 -5.31 -15.44
N ALA A 351 16.10 -5.93 -16.43
CA ALA A 351 16.19 -7.39 -16.49
C ALA A 351 17.09 -7.95 -15.37
N GLY A 352 16.96 -9.26 -15.08
CA GLY A 352 17.83 -9.98 -14.15
C GLY A 352 17.23 -10.25 -12.76
N VAL A 353 16.00 -9.79 -12.49
CA VAL A 353 15.32 -10.11 -11.24
C VAL A 353 14.91 -11.59 -11.24
N ASN A 354 15.34 -12.30 -10.20
CA ASN A 354 14.82 -13.65 -9.94
C ASN A 354 13.50 -13.55 -9.20
N ILE A 355 12.40 -13.78 -9.91
CA ILE A 355 11.04 -13.68 -9.36
C ILE A 355 10.79 -14.62 -8.17
N HIS A 356 11.44 -15.79 -8.12
CA HIS A 356 11.31 -16.74 -7.01
C HIS A 356 12.00 -16.26 -5.71
N THR A 357 12.85 -15.26 -5.80
CA THR A 357 13.45 -14.60 -4.63
C THR A 357 12.92 -13.19 -4.40
N ALA A 358 12.17 -12.66 -5.38
CA ALA A 358 11.47 -11.39 -5.24
C ALA A 358 10.12 -11.55 -4.50
N PHE A 359 9.55 -12.76 -4.56
CA PHE A 359 8.27 -13.09 -3.92
C PHE A 359 8.41 -14.35 -3.06
N ASN A 360 7.79 -14.33 -1.88
CA ASN A 360 7.77 -15.45 -0.95
C ASN A 360 6.33 -15.97 -0.78
N LEU A 361 6.05 -17.13 -1.35
CA LEU A 361 4.72 -17.73 -1.35
C LEU A 361 4.43 -18.57 -0.10
N THR A 362 5.45 -18.87 0.70
CA THR A 362 5.30 -19.81 1.82
C THR A 362 4.34 -19.27 2.88
N PHE A 363 4.38 -17.99 3.18
CA PHE A 363 3.54 -17.38 4.21
C PHE A 363 2.05 -17.56 3.92
N ILE A 364 1.62 -17.32 2.68
CA ILE A 364 0.21 -17.52 2.30
C ILE A 364 -0.16 -19.00 2.36
N SER A 365 0.72 -19.90 1.93
CA SER A 365 0.44 -21.35 1.99
C SER A 365 0.31 -21.88 3.43
N GLU A 366 0.99 -21.27 4.39
CA GLU A 366 0.94 -21.65 5.80
C GLU A 366 -0.38 -21.27 6.48
N ILE A 367 -0.98 -20.16 6.08
CA ILE A 367 -2.19 -19.63 6.72
C ILE A 367 -3.50 -20.14 6.09
N TYR A 368 -3.41 -20.90 4.99
CA TYR A 368 -4.59 -21.45 4.32
C TYR A 368 -4.66 -22.98 4.33
N ARG A 369 -5.87 -23.51 4.19
CA ARG A 369 -6.16 -24.91 3.83
C ARG A 369 -7.06 -24.88 2.61
N GLY A 370 -6.48 -25.11 1.43
CA GLY A 370 -7.13 -24.77 0.16
C GLY A 370 -7.37 -23.27 0.10
N THR A 371 -8.60 -22.84 -0.11
CA THR A 371 -8.99 -21.42 -0.10
C THR A 371 -9.56 -20.93 1.22
N THR A 372 -9.57 -21.77 2.26
CA THR A 372 -10.10 -21.43 3.58
C THR A 372 -8.98 -20.91 4.49
N LEU A 373 -9.10 -19.67 4.96
CA LEU A 373 -8.19 -19.10 5.94
C LEU A 373 -8.27 -19.89 7.25
N VAL A 374 -7.12 -20.38 7.71
CA VAL A 374 -7.03 -21.06 9.01
C VAL A 374 -6.91 -19.99 10.08
N TRP A 375 -8.03 -19.73 10.72
CA TRP A 375 -8.08 -18.83 11.88
C TRP A 375 -8.14 -19.63 13.17
N PRO A 376 -7.51 -19.17 14.25
CA PRO A 376 -7.74 -19.75 15.58
C PRO A 376 -9.24 -19.78 15.93
N LYS A 377 -9.65 -20.78 16.72
CA LYS A 377 -11.06 -21.05 17.05
C LYS A 377 -11.84 -19.76 17.34
N ASN A 378 -13.01 -19.62 16.74
CA ASN A 378 -13.98 -18.53 16.88
C ASN A 378 -13.83 -17.32 15.96
N PHE A 379 -13.20 -17.45 14.79
CA PHE A 379 -13.50 -16.53 13.72
C PHE A 379 -14.93 -16.80 13.26
N ALA A 380 -15.89 -16.37 14.08
CA ALA A 380 -17.29 -16.41 13.71
C ALA A 380 -17.50 -15.32 12.65
N SER A 381 -17.94 -15.79 11.54
CA SER A 381 -18.62 -15.11 10.44
C SER A 381 -19.23 -13.74 10.77
#